data_6f1fd5c71c290ddb2ded5487f592c0a6
#
_entry.id   6f1fd5c71c290ddb2ded5487f592c0a6
#
_cell.length_a   1.000
_cell.length_b   1.000
_cell.length_c   1.000
_cell.angle_alpha   90.00
_cell.angle_beta   90.00
_cell.angle_gamma   90.00
#
_symmetry.space_group_name_H-M   'P 1'
#
loop_
_entity.id
_entity.type
_entity.pdbx_description
1 polymer ?
#
loop_
_entity_poly.entity_id
_entity_poly.type
_entity_poly.pdbx_seq_one_letter_code
_entity_poly.pdbx_strand_id
1 'polypeptide(L)'
;MNPILLKNKSNIIFLIIILSVYVLLTIISLNNCFFWDNIQQISKEAHWYYMTDFKSLLIPTDSGNEILATGYHPPLMGIMTAALWKVFGYKLWVSHVFIFLWAIILIYNVWKLVQSLFPENYVGWVLIILLIESSLLSQFAIGSPDFILFTAFVISLRALLENKTWILSIGLFFLCCINMRGIFVGTILLFVHFYFVYSQKEKKSDFHSLIKFSLPYLPTFILLTAYYIYYFSTNGWFFNGSANTVHYTIPQGTSRIIKHFAEFGLRSVENGRFIIWLTGIYIAFVTFRSKLKLSIKEKSLLLFLILLLGLYILFIFITQMPFSSRYFMPQFFLLSILTLLGIIKFLDKRKIKLVFLIFIFFELTGNLWIYPEQIAKSWDSTLAHIPFYELRKDCFNYIDSENLNYNDISGGFCLYGKRDYVELNKDEKVIGNNNNSKYFIYSNISNVTDSMSVALHNRSNWTPIKSFVRWPVFITIYRNSLDLENVHP
;
A
#
# COMPACT_ATOMS: atom_id res chain seq x y z
N MET A 1 31.67 33.82 -0.24
CA MET A 1 30.58 32.81 -0.49
C MET A 1 30.10 32.29 0.86
N ASN A 2 28.84 32.48 1.20
CA ASN A 2 28.31 32.23 2.54
C ASN A 2 28.33 30.70 2.84
N PRO A 3 28.98 30.22 3.93
CA PRO A 3 29.08 28.77 4.22
C PRO A 3 27.71 28.06 4.41
N ILE A 4 26.65 28.82 4.68
CA ILE A 4 25.26 28.34 4.76
C ILE A 4 24.74 27.88 3.38
N LEU A 5 25.12 28.55 2.29
CA LEU A 5 24.73 28.20 0.92
C LEU A 5 25.44 26.91 0.40
N LEU A 6 26.65 26.62 0.86
CA LEU A 6 27.39 25.42 0.48
C LEU A 6 26.87 24.16 1.22
N LYS A 7 26.42 24.29 2.47
CA LYS A 7 25.78 23.19 3.23
C LYS A 7 24.44 22.73 2.64
N ASN A 8 23.68 23.65 2.05
CA ASN A 8 22.39 23.32 1.43
C ASN A 8 22.51 22.62 0.06
N LYS A 9 23.62 22.80 -0.69
CA LYS A 9 23.78 22.21 -2.03
C LYS A 9 23.71 20.70 -2.04
N SER A 10 24.32 20.02 -1.07
CA SER A 10 24.28 18.56 -0.98
C SER A 10 22.84 18.03 -0.81
N ASN A 11 22.06 18.63 0.10
CA ASN A 11 20.68 18.21 0.35
C ASN A 11 19.75 18.47 -0.85
N ILE A 12 20.02 19.54 -1.61
CA ILE A 12 19.30 19.83 -2.86
C ILE A 12 19.58 18.76 -3.91
N ILE A 13 20.82 18.30 -4.05
CA ILE A 13 21.18 17.22 -4.99
C ILE A 13 20.39 15.94 -4.64
N PHE A 14 20.38 15.54 -3.37
CA PHE A 14 19.60 14.35 -2.93
C PHE A 14 18.10 14.51 -3.22
N LEU A 15 17.54 15.70 -3.00
CA LEU A 15 16.14 16.00 -3.29
C LEU A 15 15.85 15.87 -4.80
N ILE A 16 16.75 16.39 -5.65
CA ILE A 16 16.65 16.27 -7.11
C ILE A 16 16.69 14.79 -7.52
N ILE A 17 17.63 14.01 -6.97
CA ILE A 17 17.72 12.56 -7.27
C ILE A 17 16.40 11.86 -6.92
N ILE A 18 15.85 12.08 -5.73
CA ILE A 18 14.60 11.48 -5.30
C ILE A 18 13.46 11.89 -6.24
N LEU A 19 13.31 13.20 -6.50
CA LEU A 19 12.28 13.70 -7.39
C LEU A 19 12.41 13.09 -8.80
N SER A 20 13.65 12.95 -9.32
CA SER A 20 13.90 12.31 -10.62
C SER A 20 13.45 10.85 -10.65
N VAL A 21 13.65 10.09 -9.55
CA VAL A 21 13.15 8.71 -9.44
C VAL A 21 11.62 8.67 -9.56
N TYR A 22 10.92 9.53 -8.81
CA TYR A 22 9.45 9.58 -8.86
C TYR A 22 8.92 10.08 -10.22
N VAL A 23 9.57 11.06 -10.84
CA VAL A 23 9.24 11.51 -12.21
C VAL A 23 9.43 10.38 -13.21
N LEU A 24 10.55 9.65 -13.16
CA LEU A 24 10.83 8.53 -14.05
C LEU A 24 9.80 7.41 -13.88
N LEU A 25 9.48 7.05 -12.64
CA LEU A 25 8.44 6.06 -12.36
C LEU A 25 7.07 6.53 -12.86
N THR A 26 6.74 7.83 -12.74
CA THR A 26 5.49 8.37 -13.30
C THR A 26 5.45 8.20 -14.81
N ILE A 27 6.54 8.56 -15.52
CA ILE A 27 6.62 8.43 -16.98
C ILE A 27 6.43 6.97 -17.42
N ILE A 28 7.11 6.03 -16.74
CA ILE A 28 7.00 4.59 -17.02
C ILE A 28 5.57 4.08 -16.76
N SER A 29 4.93 4.59 -15.72
CA SER A 29 3.61 4.11 -15.27
C SER A 29 2.43 4.84 -15.91
N LEU A 30 2.64 5.92 -16.64
CA LEU A 30 1.60 6.87 -17.06
C LEU A 30 0.40 6.23 -17.76
N ASN A 31 0.63 5.18 -18.54
CA ASN A 31 -0.38 4.44 -19.28
C ASN A 31 -0.57 3.00 -18.77
N ASN A 32 0.00 2.68 -17.61
CA ASN A 32 -0.22 1.37 -17.00
C ASN A 32 -1.67 1.25 -16.56
N CYS A 33 -2.25 0.10 -16.80
CA CYS A 33 -3.60 -0.23 -16.36
C CYS A 33 -3.67 -0.38 -14.84
N PHE A 34 -4.87 -0.33 -14.27
CA PHE A 34 -5.06 -0.62 -12.85
C PHE A 34 -4.61 -2.04 -12.51
N PHE A 35 -4.02 -2.19 -11.33
CA PHE A 35 -3.34 -3.40 -10.91
C PHE A 35 -3.87 -3.87 -9.54
N TRP A 36 -4.07 -5.19 -9.37
CA TRP A 36 -4.48 -5.82 -8.12
C TRP A 36 -5.72 -5.17 -7.49
N ASP A 37 -5.67 -4.92 -6.18
CA ASP A 37 -6.77 -4.34 -5.41
C ASP A 37 -7.24 -2.98 -5.94
N ASN A 38 -6.38 -2.25 -6.67
CA ASN A 38 -6.73 -0.96 -7.25
C ASN A 38 -7.86 -1.05 -8.29
N ILE A 39 -8.03 -2.22 -8.91
CA ILE A 39 -9.16 -2.46 -9.84
C ILE A 39 -10.47 -2.33 -9.07
N GLN A 40 -10.56 -2.94 -7.89
CA GLN A 40 -11.78 -2.94 -7.07
C GLN A 40 -11.92 -1.68 -6.22
N GLN A 41 -10.85 -1.27 -5.53
CA GLN A 41 -10.88 -0.19 -4.54
C GLN A 41 -10.80 1.22 -5.12
N ILE A 42 -10.34 1.37 -6.38
CA ILE A 42 -10.20 2.68 -7.01
C ILE A 42 -11.00 2.74 -8.29
N SER A 43 -10.64 1.89 -9.27
CA SER A 43 -11.18 2.04 -10.62
C SER A 43 -12.66 1.77 -10.68
N LYS A 44 -13.14 0.67 -10.10
CA LYS A 44 -14.56 0.34 -10.07
C LYS A 44 -15.37 1.38 -9.31
N GLU A 45 -14.88 1.83 -8.13
CA GLU A 45 -15.54 2.89 -7.37
C GLU A 45 -15.56 4.21 -8.14
N ALA A 46 -14.41 4.62 -8.69
CA ALA A 46 -14.33 5.86 -9.47
C ALA A 46 -15.21 5.81 -10.73
N HIS A 47 -15.27 4.66 -11.41
CA HIS A 47 -16.15 4.45 -12.54
C HIS A 47 -17.63 4.65 -12.16
N TRP A 48 -18.07 4.06 -11.04
CA TRP A 48 -19.41 4.25 -10.53
C TRP A 48 -19.74 5.74 -10.30
N TYR A 49 -18.87 6.45 -9.54
CA TYR A 49 -19.07 7.88 -9.29
C TYR A 49 -19.03 8.72 -10.56
N TYR A 50 -18.14 8.39 -11.49
CA TYR A 50 -18.05 9.06 -12.79
C TYR A 50 -19.31 8.87 -13.62
N MET A 51 -19.86 7.66 -13.71
CA MET A 51 -21.04 7.34 -14.51
C MET A 51 -22.34 7.83 -13.89
N THR A 52 -22.44 7.84 -12.56
CA THR A 52 -23.66 8.26 -11.84
C THR A 52 -23.69 9.73 -11.43
N ASP A 53 -22.69 10.54 -11.82
CA ASP A 53 -22.54 11.95 -11.42
C ASP A 53 -22.62 12.12 -9.88
N PHE A 54 -21.96 11.22 -9.14
CA PHE A 54 -21.90 11.22 -7.67
C PHE A 54 -23.26 11.11 -6.94
N LYS A 55 -24.28 10.56 -7.60
CA LYS A 55 -25.64 10.44 -7.02
C LYS A 55 -25.72 9.49 -5.82
N SER A 56 -24.81 8.51 -5.71
CA SER A 56 -24.74 7.58 -4.60
C SER A 56 -23.30 7.39 -4.14
N LEU A 57 -23.10 7.41 -2.82
CA LEU A 57 -21.79 7.10 -2.20
C LEU A 57 -21.55 5.59 -2.05
N LEU A 58 -22.58 4.77 -2.21
CA LEU A 58 -22.49 3.32 -2.13
C LEU A 58 -22.56 2.73 -3.53
N ILE A 59 -21.70 1.77 -3.82
CA ILE A 59 -21.61 1.10 -5.11
C ILE A 59 -22.26 -0.29 -5.05
N PRO A 60 -22.87 -0.80 -6.14
CA PRO A 60 -23.38 -2.16 -6.21
C PRO A 60 -22.25 -3.18 -6.01
N THR A 61 -22.58 -4.31 -5.38
CA THR A 61 -21.67 -5.45 -5.32
C THR A 61 -21.63 -6.18 -6.67
N ASP A 62 -20.55 -6.92 -6.94
CA ASP A 62 -20.40 -7.70 -8.19
C ASP A 62 -21.39 -8.84 -8.33
N SER A 63 -22.09 -9.23 -7.26
CA SER A 63 -23.04 -10.35 -7.25
C SER A 63 -24.36 -10.06 -7.96
N GLY A 64 -24.54 -8.89 -8.54
CA GLY A 64 -25.79 -8.48 -9.18
C GLY A 64 -26.96 -8.27 -8.21
N ASN A 65 -26.75 -8.49 -6.92
CA ASN A 65 -27.74 -8.18 -5.88
C ASN A 65 -27.71 -6.67 -5.64
N GLU A 66 -28.86 -6.07 -5.37
CA GLU A 66 -29.03 -4.63 -5.11
C GLU A 66 -28.33 -4.11 -3.84
N ILE A 67 -27.47 -4.90 -3.24
CA ILE A 67 -26.72 -4.53 -2.04
C ILE A 67 -25.66 -3.51 -2.44
N LEU A 68 -25.84 -2.27 -2.01
CA LEU A 68 -24.90 -1.19 -2.23
C LEU A 68 -23.79 -1.25 -1.17
N ALA A 69 -22.58 -1.56 -1.58
CA ALA A 69 -21.41 -1.59 -0.72
C ALA A 69 -20.21 -0.98 -1.41
N THR A 70 -19.57 -0.03 -0.78
CA THR A 70 -18.15 0.23 -1.04
C THR A 70 -17.38 -0.91 -0.41
N GLY A 71 -16.29 -1.39 -1.00
CA GLY A 71 -15.54 -2.56 -0.51
C GLY A 71 -14.96 -2.43 0.91
N TYR A 72 -15.80 -2.11 1.90
CA TYR A 72 -15.51 -1.86 3.33
C TYR A 72 -14.63 -0.64 3.62
N HIS A 73 -14.16 0.08 2.61
CA HIS A 73 -13.32 1.25 2.78
C HIS A 73 -14.14 2.53 2.60
N PRO A 74 -13.81 3.61 3.32
CA PRO A 74 -14.37 4.93 2.99
C PRO A 74 -14.04 5.29 1.53
N PRO A 75 -14.98 5.88 0.77
CA PRO A 75 -14.92 5.98 -0.69
C PRO A 75 -14.08 7.15 -1.21
N LEU A 76 -13.30 7.83 -0.36
CA LEU A 76 -12.64 9.10 -0.72
C LEU A 76 -11.72 8.95 -1.94
N MET A 77 -11.00 7.83 -2.06
CA MET A 77 -10.09 7.60 -3.19
C MET A 77 -10.85 7.52 -4.52
N GLY A 78 -11.92 6.73 -4.57
CA GLY A 78 -12.79 6.63 -5.75
C GLY A 78 -13.42 7.96 -6.12
N ILE A 79 -13.92 8.72 -5.14
CA ILE A 79 -14.50 10.05 -5.34
C ILE A 79 -13.48 11.03 -5.94
N MET A 80 -12.28 11.13 -5.37
CA MET A 80 -11.23 12.02 -5.89
C MET A 80 -10.82 11.65 -7.31
N THR A 81 -10.66 10.35 -7.58
CA THR A 81 -10.30 9.85 -8.91
C THR A 81 -11.39 10.19 -9.94
N ALA A 82 -12.66 9.94 -9.60
CA ALA A 82 -13.80 10.26 -10.47
C ALA A 82 -13.91 11.77 -10.74
N ALA A 83 -13.71 12.60 -9.72
CA ALA A 83 -13.72 14.06 -9.88
C ALA A 83 -12.63 14.53 -10.86
N LEU A 84 -11.43 13.96 -10.76
CA LEU A 84 -10.35 14.27 -11.70
C LEU A 84 -10.66 13.78 -13.11
N TRP A 85 -11.29 12.60 -13.27
CA TRP A 85 -11.74 12.14 -14.59
C TRP A 85 -12.80 13.04 -15.21
N LYS A 86 -13.70 13.64 -14.40
CA LYS A 86 -14.68 14.62 -14.89
C LYS A 86 -14.00 15.88 -15.43
N VAL A 87 -12.90 16.33 -14.82
CA VAL A 87 -12.19 17.55 -15.20
C VAL A 87 -11.21 17.31 -16.35
N PHE A 88 -10.40 16.24 -16.27
CA PHE A 88 -9.26 15.99 -17.17
C PHE A 88 -9.49 14.84 -18.16
N GLY A 89 -10.64 14.17 -18.08
CA GLY A 89 -11.02 13.05 -18.93
C GLY A 89 -10.77 11.68 -18.30
N TYR A 90 -11.57 10.71 -18.75
CA TYR A 90 -11.56 9.31 -18.33
C TYR A 90 -10.36 8.59 -18.95
N LYS A 91 -9.18 8.72 -18.32
CA LYS A 91 -7.90 8.22 -18.85
C LYS A 91 -6.93 7.80 -17.71
N LEU A 92 -6.14 6.76 -17.95
CA LEU A 92 -5.16 6.22 -17.00
C LEU A 92 -4.16 7.27 -16.51
N TRP A 93 -3.61 8.07 -17.41
CA TRP A 93 -2.61 9.09 -17.05
C TRP A 93 -3.11 10.09 -16.01
N VAL A 94 -4.42 10.38 -15.97
CA VAL A 94 -5.00 11.29 -14.97
C VAL A 94 -4.80 10.73 -13.57
N SER A 95 -5.06 9.43 -13.39
CA SER A 95 -4.87 8.76 -12.10
C SER A 95 -3.39 8.74 -11.67
N HIS A 96 -2.46 8.47 -12.60
CA HIS A 96 -1.03 8.45 -12.28
C HIS A 96 -0.46 9.84 -11.97
N VAL A 97 -0.88 10.88 -12.70
CA VAL A 97 -0.49 12.27 -12.38
C VAL A 97 -1.05 12.70 -11.03
N PHE A 98 -2.25 12.27 -10.68
CA PHE A 98 -2.83 12.53 -9.36
C PHE A 98 -1.94 11.95 -8.22
N ILE A 99 -1.49 10.71 -8.37
CA ILE A 99 -0.57 10.08 -7.39
C ILE A 99 0.77 10.82 -7.34
N PHE A 100 1.26 11.32 -8.47
CA PHE A 100 2.51 12.11 -8.49
C PHE A 100 2.40 13.41 -7.67
N LEU A 101 1.25 14.08 -7.66
CA LEU A 101 1.03 15.22 -6.78
C LEU A 101 1.15 14.84 -5.29
N TRP A 102 0.64 13.66 -4.91
CA TRP A 102 0.82 13.13 -3.56
C TRP A 102 2.29 12.78 -3.25
N ALA A 103 3.07 12.35 -4.24
CA ALA A 103 4.50 12.13 -4.06
C ALA A 103 5.25 13.43 -3.75
N ILE A 104 4.93 14.53 -4.41
CA ILE A 104 5.50 15.85 -4.09
C ILE A 104 5.18 16.23 -2.64
N ILE A 105 3.93 16.03 -2.20
CA ILE A 105 3.49 16.28 -0.82
C ILE A 105 4.26 15.38 0.16
N LEU A 106 4.43 14.09 -0.16
CA LEU A 106 5.19 13.15 0.66
C LEU A 106 6.64 13.60 0.81
N ILE A 107 7.34 13.84 -0.29
CA ILE A 107 8.75 14.25 -0.32
C ILE A 107 8.95 15.52 0.54
N TYR A 108 8.08 16.52 0.38
CA TYR A 108 8.12 17.73 1.19
C TYR A 108 7.95 17.44 2.68
N ASN A 109 6.98 16.59 3.05
CA ASN A 109 6.71 16.31 4.46
C ASN A 109 7.80 15.44 5.11
N VAL A 110 8.35 14.44 4.39
CA VAL A 110 9.49 13.66 4.86
C VAL A 110 10.71 14.55 5.02
N TRP A 111 10.98 15.44 4.06
CA TRP A 111 12.09 16.39 4.16
C TRP A 111 11.98 17.26 5.43
N LYS A 112 10.82 17.87 5.67
CA LYS A 112 10.60 18.70 6.87
C LYS A 112 10.73 17.88 8.17
N LEU A 113 10.19 16.67 8.19
CA LEU A 113 10.31 15.76 9.33
C LEU A 113 11.78 15.42 9.62
N VAL A 114 12.53 15.02 8.58
CA VAL A 114 13.95 14.67 8.70
C VAL A 114 14.78 15.87 9.15
N GLN A 115 14.55 17.08 8.61
CA GLN A 115 15.20 18.30 9.08
C GLN A 115 14.95 18.57 10.57
N SER A 116 13.78 18.18 11.11
CA SER A 116 13.45 18.41 12.53
C SER A 116 14.06 17.37 13.49
N LEU A 117 14.54 16.24 12.97
CA LEU A 117 15.03 15.11 13.76
C LEU A 117 16.52 14.83 13.60
N PHE A 118 17.11 15.19 12.46
CA PHE A 118 18.46 14.79 12.09
C PHE A 118 19.41 15.99 11.89
N PRO A 119 20.71 15.81 12.16
CA PRO A 119 21.72 16.82 11.82
C PRO A 119 21.77 17.06 10.31
N GLU A 120 21.98 18.30 9.91
CA GLU A 120 21.91 18.79 8.53
C GLU A 120 22.73 17.96 7.51
N ASN A 121 23.92 17.50 7.93
CA ASN A 121 24.82 16.71 7.08
C ASN A 121 24.35 15.30 6.77
N TYR A 122 23.30 14.80 7.41
CA TYR A 122 22.72 13.48 7.18
C TYR A 122 21.33 13.55 6.53
N VAL A 123 20.72 14.73 6.44
CA VAL A 123 19.35 14.91 5.91
C VAL A 123 19.17 14.24 4.54
N GLY A 124 20.06 14.52 3.59
CA GLY A 124 19.96 13.94 2.24
C GLY A 124 20.05 12.41 2.21
N TRP A 125 20.96 11.83 2.99
CA TRP A 125 21.11 10.38 3.11
C TRP A 125 19.87 9.70 3.71
N VAL A 126 19.34 10.29 4.78
CA VAL A 126 18.13 9.80 5.43
C VAL A 126 16.93 9.88 4.48
N LEU A 127 16.80 10.97 3.72
CA LEU A 127 15.75 11.13 2.72
C LEU A 127 15.76 10.00 1.68
N ILE A 128 16.94 9.69 1.12
CA ILE A 128 17.05 8.59 0.16
C ILE A 128 16.56 7.29 0.80
N ILE A 129 17.11 6.87 1.94
CA ILE A 129 16.75 5.62 2.61
C ILE A 129 15.24 5.53 2.87
N LEU A 130 14.60 6.62 3.31
CA LEU A 130 13.17 6.62 3.62
C LEU A 130 12.25 6.65 2.39
N LEU A 131 12.72 7.13 1.24
CA LEU A 131 11.88 7.38 0.06
C LEU A 131 12.15 6.43 -1.12
N ILE A 132 13.20 5.58 -1.06
CA ILE A 132 13.45 4.55 -2.09
C ILE A 132 13.01 3.15 -1.65
N GLU A 133 12.36 3.02 -0.52
CA GLU A 133 11.83 1.75 -0.01
C GLU A 133 10.96 1.07 -1.07
N SER A 134 11.20 -0.22 -1.32
CA SER A 134 10.64 -0.96 -2.46
C SER A 134 9.12 -0.99 -2.47
N SER A 135 8.47 -1.19 -1.31
CA SER A 135 7.00 -1.16 -1.24
C SER A 135 6.45 0.25 -1.49
N LEU A 136 7.13 1.29 -1.02
CA LEU A 136 6.72 2.66 -1.25
C LEU A 136 6.79 3.03 -2.74
N LEU A 137 7.89 2.68 -3.42
CA LEU A 137 8.05 2.92 -4.86
C LEU A 137 7.03 2.13 -5.68
N SER A 138 6.76 0.88 -5.28
CA SER A 138 5.78 0.04 -5.95
C SER A 138 4.36 0.58 -5.78
N GLN A 139 3.95 0.94 -4.54
CA GLN A 139 2.63 1.51 -4.27
C GLN A 139 2.42 2.86 -4.98
N PHE A 140 3.50 3.63 -5.16
CA PHE A 140 3.48 4.81 -6.01
C PHE A 140 3.26 4.45 -7.49
N ALA A 141 4.05 3.52 -8.04
CA ALA A 141 3.99 3.15 -9.46
C ALA A 141 2.63 2.56 -9.88
N ILE A 142 1.99 1.78 -9.00
CA ILE A 142 0.65 1.23 -9.26
C ILE A 142 -0.49 2.21 -8.95
N GLY A 143 -0.20 3.38 -8.39
CA GLY A 143 -1.21 4.38 -8.04
C GLY A 143 -2.12 3.97 -6.89
N SER A 144 -1.57 3.33 -5.86
CA SER A 144 -2.33 2.71 -4.76
C SER A 144 -2.90 3.72 -3.74
N PRO A 145 -4.09 3.43 -3.14
CA PRO A 145 -4.57 4.16 -1.97
C PRO A 145 -3.60 4.09 -0.79
N ASP A 146 -2.80 3.02 -0.69
CA ASP A 146 -1.81 2.85 0.39
C ASP A 146 -0.69 3.89 0.32
N PHE A 147 -0.35 4.38 -0.88
CA PHE A 147 0.60 5.47 -1.05
C PHE A 147 0.05 6.78 -0.46
N ILE A 148 -1.23 7.10 -0.70
CA ILE A 148 -1.88 8.30 -0.13
C ILE A 148 -2.03 8.14 1.39
N LEU A 149 -2.45 6.96 1.86
CA LEU A 149 -2.54 6.65 3.28
C LEU A 149 -1.19 6.87 3.99
N PHE A 150 -0.11 6.36 3.41
CA PHE A 150 1.23 6.56 3.94
C PHE A 150 1.63 8.04 3.93
N THR A 151 1.33 8.77 2.87
CA THR A 151 1.57 10.22 2.79
C THR A 151 0.82 10.96 3.90
N ALA A 152 -0.46 10.64 4.10
CA ALA A 152 -1.29 11.21 5.15
C ALA A 152 -0.79 10.87 6.57
N PHE A 153 -0.27 9.64 6.76
CA PHE A 153 0.42 9.23 7.98
C PHE A 153 1.64 10.11 8.25
N VAL A 154 2.50 10.35 7.25
CA VAL A 154 3.70 11.20 7.41
C VAL A 154 3.32 12.66 7.70
N ILE A 155 2.29 13.20 7.02
CA ILE A 155 1.75 14.54 7.31
C ILE A 155 1.31 14.62 8.77
N SER A 156 0.53 13.64 9.24
CA SER A 156 -0.01 13.60 10.59
C SER A 156 1.10 13.46 11.64
N LEU A 157 2.06 12.56 11.40
CA LEU A 157 3.22 12.36 12.27
C LEU A 157 4.05 13.64 12.41
N ARG A 158 4.38 14.30 11.28
CA ARG A 158 5.10 15.57 11.30
C ARG A 158 4.34 16.64 12.05
N ALA A 159 3.06 16.80 11.75
CA ALA A 159 2.20 17.80 12.38
C ALA A 159 2.09 17.61 13.90
N LEU A 160 2.01 16.35 14.36
CA LEU A 160 2.03 15.99 15.77
C LEU A 160 3.34 16.44 16.42
N LEU A 161 4.50 16.06 15.86
CA LEU A 161 5.82 16.39 16.42
C LEU A 161 6.18 17.88 16.36
N GLU A 162 5.52 18.65 15.49
CA GLU A 162 5.67 20.10 15.34
C GLU A 162 4.54 20.88 16.05
N ASN A 163 3.58 20.22 16.72
CA ASN A 163 2.40 20.83 17.36
C ASN A 163 1.53 21.65 16.39
N LYS A 164 1.38 21.22 15.14
CA LYS A 164 0.60 21.91 14.10
C LYS A 164 -0.81 21.33 13.99
N THR A 165 -1.70 21.79 14.83
CA THR A 165 -3.07 21.24 15.02
C THR A 165 -3.86 21.12 13.72
N TRP A 166 -3.89 22.16 12.87
CA TRP A 166 -4.72 22.15 11.68
C TRP A 166 -4.14 21.27 10.54
N ILE A 167 -2.80 21.17 10.43
CA ILE A 167 -2.15 20.23 9.52
C ILE A 167 -2.40 18.79 9.97
N LEU A 168 -2.42 18.54 11.30
CA LEU A 168 -2.78 17.25 11.87
C LEU A 168 -4.22 16.87 11.48
N SER A 169 -5.17 17.82 11.56
CA SER A 169 -6.56 17.57 11.16
C SER A 169 -6.69 17.18 9.69
N ILE A 170 -5.99 17.86 8.78
CA ILE A 170 -5.96 17.50 7.36
C ILE A 170 -5.33 16.12 7.15
N GLY A 171 -4.19 15.85 7.79
CA GLY A 171 -3.55 14.55 7.71
C GLY A 171 -4.46 13.41 8.17
N LEU A 172 -5.14 13.59 9.31
CA LEU A 172 -6.11 12.62 9.84
C LEU A 172 -7.30 12.40 8.91
N PHE A 173 -7.81 13.46 8.29
CA PHE A 173 -8.90 13.35 7.33
C PHE A 173 -8.54 12.40 6.20
N PHE A 174 -7.42 12.63 5.50
CA PHE A 174 -6.98 11.74 4.43
C PHE A 174 -6.59 10.36 4.95
N LEU A 175 -5.89 10.27 6.09
CA LEU A 175 -5.48 9.01 6.69
C LEU A 175 -6.68 8.08 6.93
N CYS A 176 -7.74 8.59 7.54
CA CYS A 176 -8.89 7.78 7.97
C CYS A 176 -9.95 7.61 6.87
N CYS A 177 -10.05 8.54 5.89
CA CYS A 177 -11.08 8.49 4.86
C CYS A 177 -10.64 7.79 3.56
N ILE A 178 -9.36 7.44 3.41
CA ILE A 178 -8.85 6.68 2.25
C ILE A 178 -9.09 5.17 2.41
N ASN A 179 -8.83 4.63 3.62
CA ASN A 179 -8.88 3.19 3.85
C ASN A 179 -9.12 2.90 5.33
N MET A 180 -9.85 1.81 5.64
CA MET A 180 -10.09 1.38 7.03
C MET A 180 -8.82 1.23 7.87
N ARG A 181 -7.71 0.77 7.27
CA ARG A 181 -6.42 0.67 7.97
C ARG A 181 -5.95 2.02 8.51
N GLY A 182 -6.28 3.11 7.81
CA GLY A 182 -5.99 4.46 8.25
C GLY A 182 -6.72 4.83 9.55
N ILE A 183 -7.92 4.29 9.80
CA ILE A 183 -8.65 4.50 11.05
C ILE A 183 -7.87 3.90 12.23
N PHE A 184 -7.34 2.68 12.08
CA PHE A 184 -6.52 2.05 13.12
C PHE A 184 -5.22 2.83 13.38
N VAL A 185 -4.52 3.25 12.31
CA VAL A 185 -3.31 4.07 12.43
C VAL A 185 -3.63 5.43 13.08
N GLY A 186 -4.74 6.06 12.69
CA GLY A 186 -5.22 7.31 13.26
C GLY A 186 -5.58 7.18 14.75
N THR A 187 -6.17 6.05 15.16
CA THR A 187 -6.45 5.75 16.57
C THR A 187 -5.15 5.62 17.37
N ILE A 188 -4.17 4.91 16.86
CA ILE A 188 -2.85 4.82 17.52
C ILE A 188 -2.18 6.20 17.59
N LEU A 189 -2.29 7.01 16.54
CA LEU A 189 -1.78 8.37 16.54
C LEU A 189 -2.41 9.23 17.65
N LEU A 190 -3.70 9.04 17.94
CA LEU A 190 -4.38 9.71 19.05
C LEU A 190 -3.68 9.41 20.39
N PHE A 191 -3.37 8.12 20.67
CA PHE A 191 -2.69 7.73 21.90
C PHE A 191 -1.26 8.30 21.96
N VAL A 192 -0.52 8.26 20.84
CA VAL A 192 0.83 8.83 20.75
C VAL A 192 0.80 10.35 20.92
N HIS A 193 -0.19 11.04 20.35
CA HIS A 193 -0.38 12.49 20.52
C HIS A 193 -0.69 12.85 21.97
N PHE A 194 -1.57 12.06 22.62
CA PHE A 194 -1.85 12.22 24.05
C PHE A 194 -0.58 12.10 24.87
N TYR A 195 0.20 11.02 24.66
CA TYR A 195 1.49 10.83 25.33
C TYR A 195 2.44 12.00 25.07
N PHE A 196 2.58 12.46 23.82
CA PHE A 196 3.48 13.53 23.43
C PHE A 196 3.14 14.84 24.11
N VAL A 197 1.86 15.25 24.09
CA VAL A 197 1.37 16.48 24.73
C VAL A 197 1.49 16.41 26.24
N TYR A 198 1.12 15.27 26.84
CA TYR A 198 1.20 15.08 28.30
C TYR A 198 2.65 15.10 28.79
N SER A 199 3.58 14.49 28.05
CA SER A 199 5.00 14.46 28.43
C SER A 199 5.73 15.81 28.32
N GLN A 200 5.14 16.79 27.62
CA GLN A 200 5.70 18.15 27.51
C GLN A 200 5.23 19.09 28.63
N LYS A 201 4.22 18.71 29.40
CA LYS A 201 3.63 19.58 30.41
C LYS A 201 4.28 19.38 31.77
N GLU A 202 4.71 20.50 32.38
CA GLU A 202 5.16 20.55 33.77
C GLU A 202 4.00 20.61 34.79
N LYS A 203 2.80 20.95 34.35
CA LYS A 203 1.60 21.11 35.19
C LYS A 203 0.46 20.19 34.76
N LYS A 204 -0.46 19.88 35.72
CA LYS A 204 -1.69 19.08 35.51
C LYS A 204 -2.48 19.61 34.30
N SER A 205 -2.97 18.70 33.47
CA SER A 205 -3.83 19.07 32.35
C SER A 205 -5.15 19.60 32.83
N ASP A 206 -5.55 20.77 32.35
CA ASP A 206 -6.86 21.37 32.57
C ASP A 206 -7.83 20.96 31.43
N PHE A 207 -9.13 21.22 31.66
CA PHE A 207 -10.18 20.91 30.67
C PHE A 207 -9.96 21.59 29.32
N HIS A 208 -9.45 22.83 29.32
CA HIS A 208 -9.13 23.57 28.11
C HIS A 208 -8.05 22.87 27.27
N SER A 209 -7.06 22.28 27.91
CA SER A 209 -6.01 21.49 27.25
C SER A 209 -6.57 20.23 26.59
N LEU A 210 -7.56 19.59 27.18
CA LEU A 210 -8.23 18.42 26.62
C LEU A 210 -9.05 18.78 25.38
N ILE A 211 -9.78 19.90 25.41
CA ILE A 211 -10.51 20.41 24.24
C ILE A 211 -9.51 20.70 23.10
N LYS A 212 -8.46 21.46 23.38
CA LYS A 212 -7.44 21.81 22.37
C LYS A 212 -6.77 20.57 21.77
N PHE A 213 -6.55 19.54 22.58
CA PHE A 213 -6.05 18.24 22.13
C PHE A 213 -7.02 17.53 21.18
N SER A 214 -8.33 17.59 21.45
CA SER A 214 -9.36 16.86 20.68
C SER A 214 -9.69 17.52 19.34
N LEU A 215 -9.50 18.83 19.20
CA LEU A 215 -9.88 19.62 18.03
C LEU A 215 -9.41 19.04 16.67
N PRO A 216 -8.16 18.56 16.48
CA PRO A 216 -7.73 18.05 15.20
C PRO A 216 -8.42 16.74 14.77
N TYR A 217 -8.99 16.00 15.72
CA TYR A 217 -9.67 14.72 15.46
C TYR A 217 -11.15 14.87 15.15
N LEU A 218 -11.78 15.95 15.67
CA LEU A 218 -13.21 16.15 15.62
C LEU A 218 -13.80 16.19 14.19
N PRO A 219 -13.23 16.90 13.20
CA PRO A 219 -13.78 16.93 11.84
C PRO A 219 -13.81 15.53 11.19
N THR A 220 -12.72 14.79 11.32
CA THR A 220 -12.61 13.43 10.79
C THR A 220 -13.59 12.48 11.48
N PHE A 221 -13.70 12.57 12.80
CA PHE A 221 -14.64 11.75 13.59
C PHE A 221 -16.09 12.00 13.19
N ILE A 222 -16.51 13.26 13.06
CA ILE A 222 -17.88 13.63 12.65
C ILE A 222 -18.17 13.08 11.25
N LEU A 223 -17.25 13.26 10.31
CA LEU A 223 -17.45 12.83 8.93
C LEU A 223 -17.51 11.31 8.78
N LEU A 224 -16.62 10.57 9.45
CA LEU A 224 -16.66 9.11 9.46
C LEU A 224 -17.91 8.58 10.15
N THR A 225 -18.32 9.18 11.27
CA THR A 225 -19.53 8.78 11.96
C THR A 225 -20.76 8.99 11.07
N ALA A 226 -20.86 10.16 10.40
CA ALA A 226 -21.95 10.44 9.47
C ALA A 226 -21.95 9.45 8.29
N TYR A 227 -20.77 9.13 7.71
CA TYR A 227 -20.65 8.15 6.65
C TYR A 227 -21.09 6.76 7.10
N TYR A 228 -20.65 6.27 8.26
CA TYR A 228 -21.02 4.93 8.71
C TYR A 228 -22.46 4.84 9.19
N ILE A 229 -23.06 5.91 9.72
CA ILE A 229 -24.51 5.98 9.99
C ILE A 229 -25.29 5.88 8.66
N TYR A 230 -24.88 6.63 7.64
CA TYR A 230 -25.47 6.54 6.31
C TYR A 230 -25.33 5.12 5.72
N TYR A 231 -24.14 4.53 5.81
CA TYR A 231 -23.87 3.18 5.35
C TYR A 231 -24.79 2.14 6.02
N PHE A 232 -24.90 2.23 7.35
CA PHE A 232 -25.77 1.35 8.14
C PHE A 232 -27.25 1.58 7.84
N SER A 233 -27.70 2.82 7.74
CA SER A 233 -29.11 3.15 7.46
C SER A 233 -29.56 2.65 6.08
N THR A 234 -28.64 2.58 5.12
CA THR A 234 -28.94 2.10 3.77
C THR A 234 -28.91 0.57 3.68
N ASN A 235 -27.98 -0.07 4.36
CA ASN A 235 -27.73 -1.51 4.21
C ASN A 235 -28.27 -2.36 5.36
N GLY A 236 -28.52 -1.78 6.53
CA GLY A 236 -28.92 -2.52 7.74
C GLY A 236 -27.78 -3.28 8.42
N TRP A 237 -26.54 -3.15 7.95
CA TRP A 237 -25.35 -3.82 8.49
C TRP A 237 -24.08 -2.98 8.24
N PHE A 238 -23.05 -3.16 9.07
CA PHE A 238 -21.74 -2.52 8.90
C PHE A 238 -20.77 -3.37 8.09
N PHE A 239 -20.84 -4.70 8.21
CA PHE A 239 -19.98 -5.65 7.52
C PHE A 239 -20.83 -6.71 6.86
N ASN A 240 -20.80 -6.78 5.54
CA ASN A 240 -21.54 -7.80 4.79
C ASN A 240 -20.90 -9.18 5.02
N GLY A 241 -21.73 -10.12 5.51
CA GLY A 241 -21.32 -11.47 5.83
C GLY A 241 -21.08 -12.40 4.63
N SER A 242 -21.27 -11.97 3.37
CA SER A 242 -21.41 -12.94 2.29
C SER A 242 -20.09 -13.43 1.69
N ALA A 243 -19.24 -12.61 1.14
CA ALA A 243 -18.12 -13.15 0.32
C ALA A 243 -16.73 -13.04 0.98
N ASN A 244 -16.55 -12.07 1.88
CA ASN A 244 -15.24 -11.79 2.48
C ASN A 244 -15.16 -12.09 3.98
N THR A 245 -16.18 -12.75 4.53
CA THR A 245 -16.24 -13.09 5.97
C THR A 245 -15.11 -13.96 6.44
N VAL A 246 -14.56 -14.82 5.57
CA VAL A 246 -13.42 -15.69 5.94
C VAL A 246 -12.22 -14.85 6.43
N HIS A 247 -11.97 -13.68 5.85
CA HIS A 247 -10.86 -12.82 6.26
C HIS A 247 -11.05 -12.18 7.63
N TYR A 248 -12.29 -12.00 8.06
CA TYR A 248 -12.62 -11.35 9.33
C TYR A 248 -13.05 -12.34 10.43
N THR A 249 -12.94 -13.64 10.18
CA THR A 249 -13.21 -14.67 11.17
C THR A 249 -11.97 -14.94 12.03
N ILE A 250 -12.21 -15.37 13.26
CA ILE A 250 -11.12 -15.77 14.17
C ILE A 250 -10.43 -17.02 13.60
N PRO A 251 -9.08 -17.05 13.58
CA PRO A 251 -8.33 -18.21 13.11
C PRO A 251 -8.69 -19.46 13.90
N GLN A 252 -9.05 -20.54 13.19
CA GLN A 252 -9.33 -21.82 13.81
C GLN A 252 -8.07 -22.69 13.83
N GLY A 253 -7.64 -23.06 15.02
CA GLY A 253 -6.52 -23.99 15.25
C GLY A 253 -5.14 -23.31 15.28
N THR A 254 -4.23 -23.94 16.05
CA THR A 254 -2.86 -23.46 16.29
C THR A 254 -2.03 -23.36 15.01
N SER A 255 -2.23 -24.28 14.06
CA SER A 255 -1.50 -24.26 12.78
C SER A 255 -1.74 -22.97 11.99
N ARG A 256 -2.97 -22.46 11.99
CA ARG A 256 -3.33 -21.20 11.31
C ARG A 256 -2.66 -20.00 11.95
N ILE A 257 -2.64 -19.97 13.28
CA ILE A 257 -1.96 -18.89 14.04
C ILE A 257 -0.45 -18.91 13.76
N ILE A 258 0.19 -20.08 13.76
CA ILE A 258 1.61 -20.22 13.42
C ILE A 258 1.89 -19.71 11.99
N LYS A 259 1.05 -20.10 11.03
CA LYS A 259 1.16 -19.61 9.63
C LYS A 259 1.08 -18.09 9.57
N HIS A 260 0.15 -17.46 10.28
CA HIS A 260 0.02 -16.00 10.34
C HIS A 260 1.24 -15.33 10.98
N PHE A 261 1.83 -15.93 12.04
CA PHE A 261 3.08 -15.41 12.60
C PHE A 261 4.25 -15.51 11.62
N ALA A 262 4.36 -16.60 10.88
CA ALA A 262 5.39 -16.76 9.85
C ALA A 262 5.19 -15.74 8.71
N GLU A 263 3.95 -15.53 8.28
CA GLU A 263 3.59 -14.55 7.27
C GLU A 263 3.91 -13.12 7.77
N PHE A 264 3.51 -12.75 8.99
CA PHE A 264 3.85 -11.47 9.61
C PHE A 264 5.37 -11.26 9.64
N GLY A 265 6.14 -12.26 10.09
CA GLY A 265 7.60 -12.21 10.13
C GLY A 265 8.19 -11.99 8.73
N LEU A 266 7.78 -12.80 7.75
CA LEU A 266 8.24 -12.67 6.35
C LEU A 266 7.97 -11.28 5.80
N ARG A 267 6.70 -10.81 5.89
CA ARG A 267 6.28 -9.51 5.35
C ARG A 267 6.94 -8.30 6.02
N SER A 268 7.36 -8.48 7.27
CA SER A 268 8.07 -7.43 8.01
C SER A 268 9.51 -7.26 7.52
N VAL A 269 10.18 -8.33 7.08
CA VAL A 269 11.62 -8.33 6.80
C VAL A 269 11.99 -8.47 5.33
N GLU A 270 11.04 -8.87 4.46
CA GLU A 270 11.29 -9.05 3.03
C GLU A 270 11.64 -7.73 2.30
N ASN A 271 12.01 -7.84 1.03
CA ASN A 271 12.31 -6.72 0.14
C ASN A 271 13.44 -5.80 0.64
N GLY A 272 14.47 -6.37 1.27
CA GLY A 272 15.62 -5.63 1.79
C GLY A 272 15.47 -5.08 3.21
N ARG A 273 14.27 -5.10 3.78
CA ARG A 273 13.96 -4.54 5.12
C ARG A 273 14.71 -5.20 6.25
N PHE A 274 15.10 -6.49 6.12
CA PHE A 274 15.75 -7.26 7.19
C PHE A 274 16.99 -6.58 7.77
N ILE A 275 17.78 -5.89 6.94
CA ILE A 275 19.03 -5.24 7.39
C ILE A 275 18.74 -4.09 8.36
N ILE A 276 17.66 -3.35 8.14
CA ILE A 276 17.24 -2.26 9.04
C ILE A 276 16.67 -2.84 10.33
N TRP A 277 15.94 -3.96 10.27
CA TRP A 277 15.47 -4.67 11.46
C TRP A 277 16.63 -5.17 12.32
N LEU A 278 17.61 -5.87 11.73
CA LEU A 278 18.79 -6.37 12.46
C LEU A 278 19.56 -5.22 13.10
N THR A 279 19.80 -4.15 12.35
CA THR A 279 20.49 -2.97 12.87
C THR A 279 19.66 -2.26 13.94
N GLY A 280 18.34 -2.14 13.76
CA GLY A 280 17.44 -1.55 14.73
C GLY A 280 17.41 -2.30 16.07
N ILE A 281 17.38 -3.63 16.02
CA ILE A 281 17.48 -4.49 17.23
C ILE A 281 18.84 -4.26 17.92
N TYR A 282 19.93 -4.23 17.16
CA TYR A 282 21.25 -3.94 17.72
C TYR A 282 21.33 -2.56 18.38
N ILE A 283 20.83 -1.52 17.70
CA ILE A 283 20.75 -0.14 18.23
C ILE A 283 19.88 -0.09 19.50
N ALA A 284 18.74 -0.77 19.51
CA ALA A 284 17.86 -0.84 20.69
C ALA A 284 18.62 -1.49 21.88
N PHE A 285 19.34 -2.58 21.65
CA PHE A 285 20.16 -3.24 22.66
C PHE A 285 21.27 -2.30 23.20
N VAL A 286 22.01 -1.63 22.32
CA VAL A 286 23.08 -0.67 22.71
C VAL A 286 22.48 0.51 23.49
N THR A 287 21.33 1.05 23.04
CA THR A 287 20.63 2.15 23.72
C THR A 287 20.20 1.75 25.14
N PHE A 288 19.66 0.55 25.29
CA PHE A 288 19.27 0.02 26.60
C PHE A 288 20.49 -0.15 27.52
N ARG A 289 21.59 -0.74 27.02
CA ARG A 289 22.79 -0.97 27.80
C ARG A 289 23.52 0.30 28.19
N SER A 290 23.54 1.31 27.32
CA SER A 290 24.19 2.60 27.55
C SER A 290 23.39 3.53 28.46
N LYS A 291 22.16 3.15 28.83
CA LYS A 291 21.20 4.00 29.59
C LYS A 291 20.99 5.38 28.95
N LEU A 292 21.11 5.48 27.62
CA LEU A 292 20.92 6.73 26.90
C LEU A 292 19.50 7.25 27.07
N LYS A 293 19.38 8.51 27.44
CA LYS A 293 18.07 9.16 27.58
C LYS A 293 17.55 9.52 26.18
N LEU A 294 16.41 8.92 25.79
CA LEU A 294 15.69 9.28 24.57
C LEU A 294 14.95 10.62 24.78
N SER A 295 14.96 11.47 23.77
CA SER A 295 14.12 12.68 23.72
C SER A 295 12.63 12.32 23.70
N ILE A 296 11.75 13.28 24.01
CA ILE A 296 10.30 13.08 23.96
C ILE A 296 9.87 12.68 22.56
N LYS A 297 10.43 13.27 21.50
CA LYS A 297 10.14 12.90 20.13
C LYS A 297 10.51 11.43 19.84
N GLU A 298 11.71 10.99 20.24
CA GLU A 298 12.15 9.61 20.06
C GLU A 298 11.29 8.61 20.83
N LYS A 299 10.90 8.94 22.06
CA LYS A 299 9.96 8.13 22.87
C LYS A 299 8.60 8.00 22.21
N SER A 300 8.09 9.09 21.62
CA SER A 300 6.80 9.09 20.90
C SER A 300 6.87 8.24 19.63
N LEU A 301 7.96 8.32 18.85
CA LEU A 301 8.19 7.46 17.69
C LEU A 301 8.29 5.99 18.08
N LEU A 302 9.00 5.68 19.17
CA LEU A 302 9.13 4.32 19.70
C LEU A 302 7.77 3.78 20.19
N LEU A 303 7.02 4.58 20.95
CA LEU A 303 5.67 4.22 21.39
C LEU A 303 4.76 3.93 20.18
N PHE A 304 4.84 4.76 19.13
CA PHE A 304 4.06 4.56 17.92
C PHE A 304 4.41 3.21 17.26
N LEU A 305 5.70 2.93 17.10
CA LEU A 305 6.17 1.66 16.53
C LEU A 305 5.66 0.46 17.33
N ILE A 306 5.79 0.51 18.67
CA ILE A 306 5.34 -0.56 19.56
C ILE A 306 3.84 -0.79 19.44
N LEU A 307 3.03 0.28 19.43
CA LEU A 307 1.57 0.17 19.32
C LEU A 307 1.14 -0.36 17.95
N LEU A 308 1.80 0.04 16.86
CA LEU A 308 1.53 -0.50 15.53
C LEU A 308 1.88 -1.99 15.44
N LEU A 309 3.03 -2.40 15.95
CA LEU A 309 3.40 -3.82 15.99
C LEU A 309 2.43 -4.62 16.88
N GLY A 310 2.04 -4.09 18.03
CA GLY A 310 1.04 -4.69 18.90
C GLY A 310 -0.31 -4.88 18.22
N LEU A 311 -0.75 -3.90 17.43
CA LEU A 311 -1.99 -4.01 16.64
C LEU A 311 -1.92 -5.15 15.62
N TYR A 312 -0.80 -5.30 14.88
CA TYR A 312 -0.66 -6.39 13.92
C TYR A 312 -0.54 -7.76 14.59
N ILE A 313 0.13 -7.83 15.74
CA ILE A 313 0.14 -9.05 16.55
C ILE A 313 -1.27 -9.41 17.01
N LEU A 314 -2.07 -8.41 17.43
CA LEU A 314 -3.47 -8.63 17.77
C LEU A 314 -4.26 -9.18 16.57
N PHE A 315 -4.05 -8.64 15.36
CA PHE A 315 -4.72 -9.13 14.16
C PHE A 315 -4.42 -10.59 13.84
N ILE A 316 -3.22 -11.11 14.18
CA ILE A 316 -2.90 -12.54 14.03
C ILE A 316 -3.89 -13.43 14.78
N PHE A 317 -4.38 -12.98 15.93
CA PHE A 317 -5.29 -13.75 16.78
C PHE A 317 -6.78 -13.55 16.46
N ILE A 318 -7.16 -12.40 15.90
CA ILE A 318 -8.57 -12.05 15.74
C ILE A 318 -9.06 -12.06 14.29
N THR A 319 -8.15 -12.20 13.28
CA THR A 319 -8.53 -12.22 11.87
C THR A 319 -7.78 -13.30 11.11
N GLN A 320 -8.31 -13.69 9.94
CA GLN A 320 -7.60 -14.51 8.95
C GLN A 320 -7.12 -13.68 7.77
N MET A 321 -7.08 -12.35 7.91
CA MET A 321 -6.66 -11.45 6.85
C MET A 321 -5.19 -11.68 6.48
N PRO A 322 -4.85 -11.91 5.21
CA PRO A 322 -3.47 -12.09 4.79
C PRO A 322 -2.68 -10.79 4.96
N PHE A 323 -1.43 -10.91 5.38
CA PHE A 323 -0.53 -9.77 5.45
C PHE A 323 0.11 -9.47 4.09
N SER A 324 0.22 -8.19 3.75
CA SER A 324 1.03 -7.71 2.63
C SER A 324 2.11 -6.77 3.15
N SER A 325 3.30 -6.78 2.53
CA SER A 325 4.44 -5.92 2.92
C SER A 325 4.10 -4.44 2.90
N ARG A 326 3.17 -4.01 2.03
CA ARG A 326 2.70 -2.62 1.96
C ARG A 326 2.01 -2.16 3.24
N TYR A 327 1.40 -3.09 4.01
CA TYR A 327 0.74 -2.73 5.28
C TYR A 327 1.74 -2.27 6.33
N PHE A 328 3.00 -2.69 6.21
CA PHE A 328 4.08 -2.37 7.15
C PHE A 328 4.84 -1.08 6.81
N MET A 329 4.46 -0.33 5.78
CA MET A 329 5.15 0.93 5.44
C MET A 329 5.26 1.92 6.62
N PRO A 330 4.21 2.19 7.43
CA PRO A 330 4.33 3.08 8.59
C PRO A 330 5.28 2.55 9.65
N GLN A 331 5.24 1.24 9.97
CA GLN A 331 6.13 0.62 10.98
C GLN A 331 7.58 0.65 10.53
N PHE A 332 7.82 0.30 9.26
CA PHE A 332 9.15 0.29 8.69
C PHE A 332 9.74 1.70 8.62
N PHE A 333 8.95 2.70 8.28
CA PHE A 333 9.34 4.10 8.30
C PHE A 333 9.76 4.56 9.71
N LEU A 334 8.98 4.24 10.73
CA LEU A 334 9.29 4.56 12.13
C LEU A 334 10.55 3.84 12.60
N LEU A 335 10.68 2.54 12.29
CA LEU A 335 11.86 1.74 12.59
C LEU A 335 13.10 2.32 11.93
N SER A 336 13.01 2.69 10.64
CA SER A 336 14.11 3.31 9.90
C SER A 336 14.56 4.61 10.54
N ILE A 337 13.64 5.51 10.90
CA ILE A 337 13.97 6.77 11.59
C ILE A 337 14.69 6.48 12.91
N LEU A 338 14.15 5.60 13.76
CA LEU A 338 14.74 5.29 15.05
C LEU A 338 16.12 4.64 14.92
N THR A 339 16.27 3.72 13.96
CA THR A 339 17.55 3.05 13.66
C THR A 339 18.59 4.07 13.18
N LEU A 340 18.24 4.96 12.24
CA LEU A 340 19.14 5.97 11.70
C LEU A 340 19.54 7.01 12.76
N LEU A 341 18.62 7.42 13.64
CA LEU A 341 18.94 8.27 14.80
C LEU A 341 19.95 7.59 15.73
N GLY A 342 19.76 6.30 16.00
CA GLY A 342 20.70 5.52 16.83
C GLY A 342 22.07 5.36 16.19
N ILE A 343 22.12 5.05 14.88
CA ILE A 343 23.39 4.95 14.13
C ILE A 343 24.19 6.26 14.25
N ILE A 344 23.55 7.41 14.07
CA ILE A 344 24.20 8.71 14.15
C ILE A 344 24.72 9.01 15.56
N LYS A 345 24.05 8.50 16.60
CA LYS A 345 24.47 8.70 17.99
C LYS A 345 25.63 7.79 18.42
N PHE A 346 25.72 6.57 17.87
CA PHE A 346 26.65 5.55 18.37
C PHE A 346 27.84 5.26 17.45
N LEU A 347 27.77 5.61 16.14
CA LEU A 347 28.82 5.30 15.19
C LEU A 347 29.65 6.51 14.77
N ASP A 348 30.90 6.25 14.41
CA ASP A 348 31.79 7.25 13.81
C ASP A 348 31.31 7.67 12.41
N LYS A 349 31.61 8.91 12.00
CA LYS A 349 31.19 9.48 10.72
C LYS A 349 31.50 8.61 9.49
N ARG A 350 32.63 7.89 9.48
CA ARG A 350 33.00 6.98 8.37
C ARG A 350 32.09 5.76 8.33
N LYS A 351 31.85 5.15 9.48
CA LYS A 351 30.97 3.97 9.63
C LYS A 351 29.51 4.31 9.30
N ILE A 352 29.03 5.50 9.69
CA ILE A 352 27.68 5.97 9.36
C ILE A 352 27.44 5.93 7.85
N LYS A 353 28.35 6.52 7.03
CA LYS A 353 28.21 6.54 5.58
C LYS A 353 28.19 5.14 4.97
N LEU A 354 29.05 4.25 5.46
CA LEU A 354 29.09 2.85 5.01
C LEU A 354 27.76 2.13 5.30
N VAL A 355 27.21 2.28 6.51
CA VAL A 355 25.93 1.67 6.88
C VAL A 355 24.78 2.25 6.01
N PHE A 356 24.78 3.55 5.74
CA PHE A 356 23.77 4.18 4.88
C PHE A 356 23.86 3.65 3.44
N LEU A 357 25.06 3.45 2.89
CA LEU A 357 25.23 2.83 1.58
C LEU A 357 24.73 1.37 1.57
N ILE A 358 24.97 0.62 2.63
CA ILE A 358 24.44 -0.75 2.78
C ILE A 358 22.91 -0.71 2.79
N PHE A 359 22.29 0.20 3.53
CA PHE A 359 20.81 0.33 3.56
C PHE A 359 20.27 0.65 2.17
N ILE A 360 20.84 1.64 1.49
CA ILE A 360 20.45 2.01 0.13
C ILE A 360 20.58 0.80 -0.82
N PHE A 361 21.68 0.04 -0.72
CA PHE A 361 21.88 -1.15 -1.53
C PHE A 361 20.77 -2.20 -1.31
N PHE A 362 20.43 -2.50 -0.07
CA PHE A 362 19.39 -3.49 0.23
C PHE A 362 17.99 -2.99 -0.14
N GLU A 363 17.68 -1.71 0.06
CA GLU A 363 16.42 -1.10 -0.37
C GLU A 363 16.25 -1.16 -1.90
N LEU A 364 17.30 -0.86 -2.66
CA LEU A 364 17.26 -0.92 -4.13
C LEU A 364 17.13 -2.37 -4.60
N THR A 365 17.93 -3.29 -4.06
CA THR A 365 17.89 -4.70 -4.44
C THR A 365 16.62 -5.39 -3.98
N GLY A 366 15.91 -4.87 -2.98
CA GLY A 366 14.61 -5.35 -2.52
C GLY A 366 13.58 -5.47 -3.64
N ASN A 367 13.68 -4.62 -4.67
CA ASN A 367 12.84 -4.70 -5.86
C ASN A 367 13.13 -5.92 -6.76
N LEU A 368 14.21 -6.64 -6.52
CA LEU A 368 14.60 -7.85 -7.26
C LEU A 368 14.32 -9.14 -6.47
N TRP A 369 13.73 -9.05 -5.28
CA TRP A 369 13.41 -10.20 -4.46
C TRP A 369 12.14 -10.87 -4.97
N ILE A 370 12.33 -12.01 -5.63
CA ILE A 370 11.28 -12.78 -6.29
C ILE A 370 11.20 -14.13 -5.60
N TYR A 371 10.01 -14.47 -5.14
CA TYR A 371 9.74 -15.72 -4.45
C TYR A 371 9.24 -16.80 -5.44
N PRO A 372 9.47 -18.09 -5.14
CA PRO A 372 8.80 -19.18 -5.82
C PRO A 372 7.28 -19.01 -5.80
N GLU A 373 6.61 -19.49 -6.84
CA GLU A 373 5.15 -19.32 -7.01
C GLU A 373 4.32 -19.89 -5.86
N GLN A 374 4.85 -20.89 -5.15
CA GLN A 374 4.19 -21.55 -4.01
C GLN A 374 4.22 -20.71 -2.73
N ILE A 375 5.08 -19.70 -2.66
CA ILE A 375 5.15 -18.78 -1.52
C ILE A 375 4.21 -17.61 -1.79
N ALA A 376 3.46 -17.19 -0.76
CA ALA A 376 2.55 -16.06 -0.84
C ALA A 376 3.21 -14.82 -1.48
N LYS A 377 2.55 -14.27 -2.50
CA LYS A 377 3.11 -13.26 -3.39
C LYS A 377 2.81 -11.87 -2.86
N SER A 378 3.80 -10.97 -2.96
CA SER A 378 3.66 -9.53 -2.68
C SER A 378 4.15 -8.71 -3.87
N TRP A 379 3.69 -9.06 -5.05
CA TRP A 379 4.11 -8.41 -6.30
C TRP A 379 3.82 -6.91 -6.33
N ASP A 380 2.79 -6.49 -5.64
CA ASP A 380 2.42 -5.08 -5.45
C ASP A 380 3.34 -4.32 -4.49
N SER A 381 4.29 -5.00 -3.86
CA SER A 381 5.26 -4.41 -2.93
C SER A 381 6.68 -4.27 -3.50
N THR A 382 6.87 -4.58 -4.78
CA THR A 382 8.15 -4.40 -5.49
C THR A 382 7.92 -3.95 -6.92
N LEU A 383 8.89 -3.26 -7.52
CA LEU A 383 8.83 -2.85 -8.94
C LEU A 383 9.02 -4.03 -9.92
N ALA A 384 9.25 -5.25 -9.41
CA ALA A 384 9.38 -6.45 -10.22
C ALA A 384 8.11 -6.79 -11.03
N HIS A 385 6.97 -6.21 -10.66
CA HIS A 385 5.70 -6.38 -11.40
C HIS A 385 5.64 -5.58 -12.72
N ILE A 386 6.50 -4.58 -12.94
CA ILE A 386 6.40 -3.66 -14.09
C ILE A 386 6.27 -4.38 -15.44
N PRO A 387 6.99 -5.49 -15.73
CA PRO A 387 6.85 -6.20 -17.00
C PRO A 387 5.43 -6.74 -17.27
N PHE A 388 4.60 -6.89 -16.23
CA PHE A 388 3.22 -7.39 -16.36
C PHE A 388 2.37 -6.56 -17.32
N TYR A 389 2.52 -5.25 -17.32
CA TYR A 389 1.66 -4.36 -18.12
C TYR A 389 1.80 -4.59 -19.62
N GLU A 390 3.04 -4.75 -20.10
CA GLU A 390 3.28 -5.05 -21.51
C GLU A 390 2.88 -6.48 -21.86
N LEU A 391 3.24 -7.46 -21.00
CA LEU A 391 2.84 -8.85 -21.20
C LEU A 391 1.32 -9.01 -21.22
N ARG A 392 0.60 -8.28 -20.38
CA ARG A 392 -0.85 -8.26 -20.38
C ARG A 392 -1.38 -7.72 -21.71
N LYS A 393 -0.84 -6.61 -22.20
CA LYS A 393 -1.21 -6.05 -23.51
C LYS A 393 -0.97 -7.06 -24.64
N ASP A 394 0.19 -7.72 -24.66
CA ASP A 394 0.53 -8.74 -25.67
C ASP A 394 -0.43 -9.92 -25.59
N CYS A 395 -0.78 -10.37 -24.38
CA CYS A 395 -1.74 -11.44 -24.15
C CYS A 395 -3.14 -11.09 -24.70
N PHE A 396 -3.65 -9.89 -24.44
CA PHE A 396 -4.97 -9.47 -24.93
C PHE A 396 -4.97 -9.22 -26.43
N ASN A 397 -3.89 -8.70 -26.99
CA ASN A 397 -3.73 -8.57 -28.45
C ASN A 397 -3.78 -9.95 -29.14
N TYR A 398 -3.17 -10.98 -28.53
CA TYR A 398 -3.24 -12.35 -29.05
C TYR A 398 -4.66 -12.90 -28.98
N ILE A 399 -5.37 -12.70 -27.87
CA ILE A 399 -6.78 -13.12 -27.71
C ILE A 399 -7.66 -12.51 -28.81
N ASP A 400 -7.48 -11.22 -29.06
CA ASP A 400 -8.22 -10.49 -30.09
C ASP A 400 -7.83 -10.96 -31.52
N SER A 401 -6.54 -11.21 -31.79
CA SER A 401 -6.07 -11.68 -33.11
C SER A 401 -6.52 -13.10 -33.46
N GLU A 402 -6.60 -13.98 -32.47
CA GLU A 402 -7.08 -15.35 -32.62
C GLU A 402 -8.62 -15.46 -32.54
N ASN A 403 -9.30 -14.33 -32.37
CA ASN A 403 -10.76 -14.26 -32.21
C ASN A 403 -11.29 -15.19 -31.10
N LEU A 404 -10.55 -15.33 -29.99
CA LEU A 404 -11.01 -16.14 -28.86
C LEU A 404 -12.22 -15.46 -28.20
N ASN A 405 -13.28 -16.25 -27.98
CA ASN A 405 -14.49 -15.72 -27.35
C ASN A 405 -14.24 -15.41 -25.86
N TYR A 406 -14.40 -14.16 -25.47
CA TYR A 406 -14.18 -13.69 -24.09
C TYR A 406 -15.06 -14.41 -23.05
N ASN A 407 -16.27 -14.85 -23.44
CA ASN A 407 -17.16 -15.62 -22.56
C ASN A 407 -16.60 -16.99 -22.18
N ASP A 408 -15.67 -17.52 -22.97
CA ASP A 408 -15.00 -18.81 -22.77
C ASP A 408 -13.68 -18.66 -21.98
N ILE A 409 -13.31 -17.43 -21.61
CA ILE A 409 -12.02 -17.12 -20.99
C ILE A 409 -12.21 -16.76 -19.53
N SER A 410 -11.40 -17.35 -18.67
CA SER A 410 -11.23 -16.95 -17.27
C SER A 410 -9.79 -16.63 -16.94
N GLY A 411 -9.56 -15.97 -15.83
CA GLY A 411 -8.22 -15.60 -15.39
C GLY A 411 -8.05 -15.58 -13.88
N GLY A 412 -6.80 -15.60 -13.43
CA GLY A 412 -6.47 -15.37 -12.03
C GLY A 412 -6.73 -13.91 -11.60
N PHE A 413 -6.66 -13.65 -10.30
CA PHE A 413 -6.79 -12.30 -9.76
C PHE A 413 -5.86 -11.31 -10.49
N CYS A 414 -6.33 -10.12 -10.77
CA CYS A 414 -5.78 -9.06 -11.63
C CYS A 414 -5.93 -9.28 -13.15
N LEU A 415 -6.40 -10.45 -13.60
CA LEU A 415 -6.65 -10.72 -15.02
C LEU A 415 -8.14 -10.86 -15.34
N TYR A 416 -8.98 -11.19 -14.36
CA TYR A 416 -10.43 -11.27 -14.53
C TYR A 416 -11.12 -9.92 -14.29
N GLY A 417 -12.36 -9.83 -14.74
CA GLY A 417 -13.22 -8.66 -14.62
C GLY A 417 -13.44 -7.91 -15.93
N LYS A 418 -14.18 -6.83 -15.86
CA LYS A 418 -14.48 -5.96 -17.00
C LYS A 418 -13.23 -5.22 -17.45
N ARG A 419 -12.91 -5.27 -18.73
CA ARG A 419 -11.71 -4.64 -19.28
C ARG A 419 -11.70 -3.12 -19.08
N ASP A 420 -12.84 -2.47 -19.18
CA ASP A 420 -12.94 -1.02 -18.96
C ASP A 420 -12.52 -0.59 -17.55
N TYR A 421 -12.82 -1.41 -16.52
CA TYR A 421 -12.35 -1.10 -15.16
C TYR A 421 -10.82 -1.17 -15.01
N VAL A 422 -10.15 -1.89 -15.90
CA VAL A 422 -8.71 -2.09 -15.85
C VAL A 422 -7.97 -1.07 -16.73
N GLU A 423 -8.47 -0.83 -17.94
CA GLU A 423 -7.77 -0.10 -19.00
C GLU A 423 -8.38 1.27 -19.33
N LEU A 424 -9.56 1.61 -18.80
CA LEU A 424 -10.32 2.84 -19.11
C LEU A 424 -10.49 3.06 -20.61
N ASN A 425 -10.75 1.98 -21.35
CA ASN A 425 -10.82 1.95 -22.82
C ASN A 425 -12.25 1.81 -23.38
N LYS A 426 -13.25 1.81 -22.48
CA LYS A 426 -14.68 1.62 -22.81
C LYS A 426 -14.98 0.23 -23.41
N ASP A 427 -14.08 -0.75 -23.22
CA ASP A 427 -14.29 -2.13 -23.65
C ASP A 427 -15.12 -2.88 -22.60
N GLU A 428 -16.33 -3.24 -22.97
CA GLU A 428 -17.30 -3.95 -22.10
C GLU A 428 -17.03 -5.44 -21.95
N LYS A 429 -16.02 -5.99 -22.67
CA LYS A 429 -15.66 -7.41 -22.58
C LYS A 429 -15.24 -7.78 -21.14
N VAL A 430 -15.68 -8.95 -20.71
CA VAL A 430 -15.46 -9.46 -19.35
C VAL A 430 -14.64 -10.75 -19.43
N ILE A 431 -13.60 -10.83 -18.62
CA ILE A 431 -12.87 -12.09 -18.33
C ILE A 431 -13.48 -12.70 -17.08
N GLY A 432 -13.88 -13.95 -17.15
CA GLY A 432 -14.45 -14.69 -16.02
C GLY A 432 -13.42 -15.02 -14.92
N ASN A 433 -13.92 -15.52 -13.80
CA ASN A 433 -13.11 -16.10 -12.71
C ASN A 433 -13.44 -17.57 -12.46
N ASN A 434 -14.08 -18.23 -13.43
CA ASN A 434 -14.52 -19.62 -13.31
C ASN A 434 -13.39 -20.60 -13.68
N ASN A 435 -13.15 -21.58 -12.85
CA ASN A 435 -12.14 -22.62 -13.10
C ASN A 435 -12.54 -23.64 -14.19
N ASN A 436 -13.77 -23.62 -14.67
CA ASN A 436 -14.30 -24.56 -15.67
C ASN A 436 -14.41 -23.97 -17.09
N SER A 437 -13.75 -22.83 -17.33
CA SER A 437 -13.78 -22.19 -18.64
C SER A 437 -12.92 -22.95 -19.66
N LYS A 438 -13.20 -22.76 -20.95
CA LYS A 438 -12.45 -23.37 -22.06
C LYS A 438 -10.99 -22.87 -22.11
N TYR A 439 -10.76 -21.61 -21.75
CA TYR A 439 -9.44 -20.99 -21.66
C TYR A 439 -9.22 -20.39 -20.29
N PHE A 440 -7.98 -20.47 -19.79
CA PHE A 440 -7.58 -19.84 -18.55
C PHE A 440 -6.29 -19.05 -18.72
N ILE A 441 -6.31 -17.76 -18.32
CA ILE A 441 -5.12 -16.90 -18.34
C ILE A 441 -4.48 -16.94 -16.94
N TYR A 442 -3.25 -17.42 -16.88
CA TYR A 442 -2.47 -17.49 -15.67
C TYR A 442 -1.20 -16.64 -15.76
N SER A 443 -0.87 -15.98 -14.67
CA SER A 443 0.42 -15.31 -14.49
C SER A 443 0.99 -15.68 -13.12
N ASN A 444 2.31 -15.73 -12.99
CA ASN A 444 2.95 -15.91 -11.69
C ASN A 444 2.67 -14.73 -10.73
N ILE A 445 2.18 -13.60 -11.22
CA ILE A 445 1.66 -12.51 -10.40
C ILE A 445 0.26 -12.82 -9.84
N SER A 446 -0.56 -13.55 -10.59
CA SER A 446 -1.98 -13.77 -10.24
C SER A 446 -2.15 -14.67 -9.02
N ASN A 447 -3.09 -14.32 -8.15
CA ASN A 447 -3.58 -15.25 -7.14
C ASN A 447 -4.63 -16.15 -7.78
N VAL A 448 -4.42 -17.44 -7.63
CA VAL A 448 -5.36 -18.53 -8.01
C VAL A 448 -5.52 -19.46 -6.83
N THR A 449 -6.57 -20.27 -6.82
CA THR A 449 -6.73 -21.32 -5.79
C THR A 449 -5.59 -22.34 -5.86
N ASP A 450 -5.25 -22.94 -4.73
CA ASP A 450 -4.18 -23.95 -4.66
C ASP A 450 -4.48 -25.13 -5.63
N SER A 451 -5.75 -25.55 -5.74
CA SER A 451 -6.19 -26.58 -6.67
C SER A 451 -5.95 -26.20 -8.12
N MET A 452 -6.24 -24.96 -8.50
CA MET A 452 -6.01 -24.47 -9.86
C MET A 452 -4.51 -24.33 -10.16
N SER A 453 -3.72 -23.84 -9.21
CA SER A 453 -2.26 -23.78 -9.34
C SER A 453 -1.67 -25.16 -9.60
N VAL A 454 -2.07 -26.17 -8.82
CA VAL A 454 -1.62 -27.57 -9.00
C VAL A 454 -2.07 -28.13 -10.37
N ALA A 455 -3.31 -27.88 -10.77
CA ALA A 455 -3.85 -28.36 -12.05
C ALA A 455 -3.08 -27.79 -13.26
N LEU A 456 -2.75 -26.50 -13.23
CA LEU A 456 -1.98 -25.84 -14.29
C LEU A 456 -0.53 -26.34 -14.35
N HIS A 457 0.15 -26.52 -13.21
CA HIS A 457 1.53 -27.00 -13.15
C HIS A 457 1.67 -28.46 -13.55
N ASN A 458 0.75 -29.30 -13.11
CA ASN A 458 0.75 -30.74 -13.45
C ASN A 458 0.18 -31.00 -14.84
N ARG A 459 -0.29 -29.97 -15.54
CA ARG A 459 -0.96 -30.06 -16.84
C ARG A 459 -2.14 -31.04 -16.84
N SER A 460 -2.76 -31.23 -15.70
CA SER A 460 -3.95 -32.05 -15.55
C SER A 460 -5.12 -31.34 -16.24
N ASN A 461 -5.50 -31.77 -17.41
CA ASN A 461 -6.56 -31.18 -18.24
C ASN A 461 -6.28 -29.77 -18.78
N TRP A 462 -5.10 -29.20 -18.57
CA TRP A 462 -4.74 -27.85 -19.03
C TRP A 462 -3.48 -27.88 -19.92
N THR A 463 -3.64 -27.51 -21.19
CA THR A 463 -2.54 -27.44 -22.15
C THR A 463 -2.17 -25.98 -22.43
N PRO A 464 -0.91 -25.56 -22.24
CA PRO A 464 -0.48 -24.20 -22.60
C PRO A 464 -0.52 -24.03 -24.10
N ILE A 465 -1.20 -22.98 -24.59
CA ILE A 465 -1.28 -22.64 -26.02
C ILE A 465 -0.40 -21.45 -26.41
N LYS A 466 -0.23 -20.50 -25.49
CA LYS A 466 0.63 -19.34 -25.72
C LYS A 466 1.20 -18.83 -24.42
N SER A 467 2.50 -18.53 -24.40
CA SER A 467 3.18 -17.91 -23.26
C SER A 467 3.89 -16.63 -23.69
N PHE A 468 3.78 -15.63 -22.83
CA PHE A 468 4.45 -14.35 -22.93
C PHE A 468 5.37 -14.22 -21.71
N VAL A 469 6.66 -14.00 -21.92
CA VAL A 469 7.66 -14.00 -20.84
C VAL A 469 8.53 -12.75 -20.93
N ARG A 470 8.60 -12.02 -19.83
CA ARG A 470 9.57 -10.94 -19.61
C ARG A 470 10.01 -11.00 -18.15
N TRP A 471 11.20 -11.49 -17.92
CA TRP A 471 11.70 -11.73 -16.56
C TRP A 471 11.43 -10.54 -15.62
N PRO A 472 10.91 -10.77 -14.41
CA PRO A 472 10.59 -12.05 -13.76
C PRO A 472 9.14 -12.50 -13.94
N VAL A 473 8.37 -11.89 -14.81
CA VAL A 473 6.94 -12.11 -15.01
C VAL A 473 6.68 -12.95 -16.26
N PHE A 474 5.66 -13.81 -16.18
CA PHE A 474 5.09 -14.47 -17.35
C PHE A 474 3.55 -14.44 -17.29
N ILE A 475 2.95 -14.53 -18.48
CA ILE A 475 1.51 -14.77 -18.67
C ILE A 475 1.36 -15.91 -19.65
N THR A 476 0.58 -16.94 -19.30
CA THR A 476 0.32 -18.10 -20.16
C THR A 476 -1.19 -18.31 -20.31
N ILE A 477 -1.63 -18.52 -21.54
CA ILE A 477 -2.98 -18.92 -21.87
C ILE A 477 -3.01 -20.44 -21.94
N TYR A 478 -3.87 -21.05 -21.15
CA TYR A 478 -4.11 -22.49 -21.14
C TYR A 478 -5.46 -22.82 -21.79
N ARG A 479 -5.55 -23.97 -22.45
CA ARG A 479 -6.80 -24.55 -22.95
C ARG A 479 -7.16 -25.77 -22.12
N ASN A 480 -8.44 -25.88 -21.76
CA ASN A 480 -8.97 -27.05 -21.06
C ASN A 480 -9.16 -28.20 -22.05
N SER A 481 -8.53 -29.35 -21.82
CA SER A 481 -8.64 -30.54 -22.70
C SER A 481 -9.91 -31.32 -22.51
N LEU A 482 -10.64 -31.17 -21.40
CA LEU A 482 -11.94 -31.82 -21.19
C LEU A 482 -13.02 -31.30 -22.17
N ASP A 483 -12.89 -30.07 -22.67
CA ASP A 483 -13.79 -29.54 -23.70
C ASP A 483 -13.61 -30.18 -25.09
N LEU A 484 -12.53 -30.93 -25.31
CA LEU A 484 -12.29 -31.61 -26.59
C LEU A 484 -13.08 -32.92 -26.72
N GLU A 485 -13.43 -33.54 -25.60
CA GLU A 485 -14.22 -34.80 -25.59
C GLU A 485 -15.71 -34.58 -25.85
N ASN A 486 -16.19 -33.34 -25.60
CA ASN A 486 -17.63 -33.01 -25.81
C ASN A 486 -17.94 -32.45 -27.21
N VAL A 487 -16.98 -32.42 -28.13
CA VAL A 487 -17.14 -31.84 -29.50
C VAL A 487 -17.25 -32.92 -30.58
N HIS A 488 -17.12 -34.20 -30.23
CA HIS A 488 -17.39 -35.30 -31.18
C HIS A 488 -18.78 -35.89 -30.86
N PRO A 489 -19.72 -35.80 -31.82
CA PRO A 489 -21.02 -36.46 -31.74
C PRO A 489 -20.90 -37.98 -31.84
#